data_bd17d66426f1beeba3c76347b6650e4a
#
_entry.id   bd17d66426f1beeba3c76347b6650e4a
#
_cell.length_a   1.000
_cell.length_b   1.000
_cell.length_c   1.000
_cell.angle_alpha   90.00
_cell.angle_beta   90.00
_cell.angle_gamma   90.00
#
_symmetry.space_group_name_H-M   'P 1'
#
loop_
_entity.id
_entity.type
_entity.pdbx_description
1 polymer ?
#
loop_
_entity_poly.entity_id
_entity_poly.type
_entity_poly.pdbx_seq_one_letter_code
_entity_poly.pdbx_strand_id
1 'polypeptide(L)'
;MMENRNFTRKVLAFLCLLIFTLSVPAQETVVPIVYGETLIGGAQNGKWITAEKTDAQLKDKTEFKILSFNGFKKGSIFGTKDGDRGVCTENPRLTFEEPEANINDAPPFAIGANAKWNPVPRIPQAIGLKDKTYTKIVADFLKTKGIAKTKIKITQAFRIDLENDGKDEIIITGNYYKKGGGETQNAGDYSFILLRRTVKGKPQNVLIEGDFFTAKLLRSGEFFPPNIHKITAIADLNGDGKMEIVLADFGYEAHSYTILEMKNGKPVKVLESECSV
;
A
#
# COMPACT_ATOMS: atom_id res chain seq x y z
N MET A 1 63.31 48.23 -57.43
CA MET A 1 62.22 49.07 -56.91
C MET A 1 61.05 48.13 -56.73
N MET A 2 60.91 47.56 -55.52
CA MET A 2 59.85 46.58 -55.23
C MET A 2 59.11 47.06 -53.97
N GLU A 3 57.86 47.27 -54.14
CA GLU A 3 56.97 47.82 -53.15
C GLU A 3 56.38 46.63 -52.35
N ASN A 4 56.54 46.67 -51.04
CA ASN A 4 56.09 45.62 -50.13
C ASN A 4 54.69 45.97 -49.63
N ARG A 5 53.67 45.19 -50.02
CA ARG A 5 52.31 45.35 -49.51
C ARG A 5 52.07 44.35 -48.35
N ASN A 6 52.06 44.89 -47.15
CA ASN A 6 51.64 44.14 -45.95
C ASN A 6 50.11 43.98 -45.94
N PHE A 7 49.70 42.74 -46.02
CA PHE A 7 48.27 42.34 -45.91
C PHE A 7 47.97 41.93 -44.47
N THR A 8 47.37 42.81 -43.71
CA THR A 8 46.97 42.57 -42.34
C THR A 8 45.65 41.76 -42.35
N ARG A 9 45.71 40.48 -42.02
CA ARG A 9 44.53 39.66 -41.78
C ARG A 9 43.95 39.96 -40.40
N LYS A 10 42.74 40.58 -40.35
CA LYS A 10 41.94 40.70 -39.13
C LYS A 10 41.26 39.33 -38.92
N VAL A 11 41.64 38.59 -37.90
CA VAL A 11 40.96 37.38 -37.43
C VAL A 11 39.85 37.87 -36.53
N LEU A 12 38.59 37.75 -36.99
CA LEU A 12 37.39 37.99 -36.19
C LEU A 12 37.08 36.74 -35.40
N ALA A 13 37.42 36.72 -34.11
CA ALA A 13 37.06 35.63 -33.21
C ALA A 13 35.58 35.76 -32.81
N PHE A 14 34.75 34.92 -33.38
CA PHE A 14 33.33 34.79 -32.98
C PHE A 14 33.26 33.92 -31.71
N LEU A 15 33.11 34.57 -30.55
CA LEU A 15 32.94 33.91 -29.27
C LEU A 15 31.47 33.49 -29.16
N CYS A 16 31.14 32.25 -29.57
CA CYS A 16 29.83 31.64 -29.29
C CYS A 16 29.73 31.33 -27.81
N LEU A 17 29.05 32.19 -27.05
CA LEU A 17 28.61 31.91 -25.68
C LEU A 17 27.52 30.84 -25.76
N LEU A 18 27.85 29.58 -25.58
CA LEU A 18 26.90 28.48 -25.33
C LEU A 18 26.32 28.69 -23.92
N ILE A 19 25.17 29.38 -23.85
CA ILE A 19 24.36 29.43 -22.63
C ILE A 19 23.76 28.01 -22.45
N PHE A 20 24.44 27.16 -21.69
CA PHE A 20 23.84 25.95 -21.13
C PHE A 20 22.78 26.42 -20.12
N THR A 21 21.53 26.51 -20.53
CA THR A 21 20.41 26.58 -19.60
C THR A 21 20.34 25.24 -18.88
N LEU A 22 20.92 25.17 -17.70
CA LEU A 22 20.66 24.09 -16.75
C LEU A 22 19.15 24.14 -16.44
N SER A 23 18.35 23.39 -17.20
CA SER A 23 16.97 23.11 -16.80
C SER A 23 17.06 22.30 -15.51
N VAL A 24 16.90 22.98 -14.37
CA VAL A 24 16.66 22.30 -13.11
C VAL A 24 15.35 21.52 -13.32
N PRO A 25 15.36 20.18 -13.27
CA PRO A 25 14.13 19.43 -13.40
C PRO A 25 13.18 19.91 -12.31
N ALA A 26 11.99 20.33 -12.70
CA ALA A 26 10.97 20.72 -11.75
C ALA A 26 10.80 19.58 -10.74
N GLN A 27 11.05 19.85 -9.47
CA GLN A 27 10.90 18.84 -8.42
C GLN A 27 9.48 18.32 -8.51
N GLU A 28 9.32 17.01 -8.74
CA GLU A 28 8.00 16.42 -8.77
C GLU A 28 7.32 16.61 -7.42
N THR A 29 6.05 16.97 -7.45
CA THR A 29 5.26 17.09 -6.23
C THR A 29 5.01 15.72 -5.63
N VAL A 30 4.98 15.64 -4.30
CA VAL A 30 4.62 14.40 -3.61
C VAL A 30 3.21 13.94 -4.04
N VAL A 31 3.05 12.64 -4.25
CA VAL A 31 1.75 12.00 -4.50
C VAL A 31 1.29 11.41 -3.17
N PRO A 32 0.29 11.99 -2.49
CA PRO A 32 -0.16 11.54 -1.19
C PRO A 32 -0.99 10.26 -1.28
N ILE A 33 -0.97 9.46 -0.21
CA ILE A 33 -1.67 8.19 -0.09
C ILE A 33 -2.45 8.19 1.22
N VAL A 34 -3.76 7.91 1.13
CA VAL A 34 -4.68 7.98 2.27
C VAL A 34 -5.56 6.74 2.37
N TYR A 35 -5.96 6.42 3.59
CA TYR A 35 -7.04 5.49 3.88
C TYR A 35 -8.04 6.16 4.83
N GLY A 36 -9.28 6.31 4.38
CA GLY A 36 -10.23 7.17 5.08
C GLY A 36 -9.66 8.58 5.20
N GLU A 37 -9.64 9.11 6.40
CA GLU A 37 -9.08 10.42 6.72
C GLU A 37 -7.58 10.38 7.06
N THR A 38 -6.99 9.20 7.21
CA THR A 38 -5.59 9.04 7.64
C THR A 38 -4.63 9.17 6.47
N LEU A 39 -3.69 10.09 6.56
CA LEU A 39 -2.57 10.21 5.64
C LEU A 39 -1.49 9.16 6.01
N ILE A 40 -1.34 8.13 5.18
CA ILE A 40 -0.34 7.06 5.42
C ILE A 40 1.06 7.54 5.03
N GLY A 41 1.16 8.42 4.04
CA GLY A 41 2.39 8.95 3.49
C GLY A 41 2.23 9.31 2.04
N GLY A 42 3.29 9.21 1.27
CA GLY A 42 3.27 9.50 -0.16
C GLY A 42 4.43 8.91 -0.92
N ALA A 43 4.45 9.18 -2.22
CA ALA A 43 5.54 8.84 -3.11
C ALA A 43 6.02 10.07 -3.90
N GLN A 44 7.33 10.13 -4.16
CA GLN A 44 7.96 11.20 -4.94
C GLN A 44 9.17 10.64 -5.66
N ASN A 45 9.19 10.71 -6.98
CA ASN A 45 10.30 10.17 -7.80
C ASN A 45 10.63 8.69 -7.47
N GLY A 46 9.62 7.85 -7.34
CA GLY A 46 9.78 6.43 -7.01
C GLY A 46 10.22 6.15 -5.57
N LYS A 47 10.27 7.16 -4.69
CA LYS A 47 10.69 7.03 -3.29
C LYS A 47 9.52 7.26 -2.35
N TRP A 48 9.51 6.53 -1.26
CA TRP A 48 8.53 6.66 -0.19
C TRP A 48 8.81 7.90 0.67
N ILE A 49 7.74 8.62 1.00
CA ILE A 49 7.77 9.84 1.83
C ILE A 49 6.86 9.60 3.04
N THR A 50 7.36 9.87 4.25
CA THR A 50 6.57 9.69 5.47
C THR A 50 5.35 10.61 5.50
N ALA A 51 4.38 10.28 6.36
CA ALA A 51 3.14 11.05 6.50
C ALA A 51 3.42 12.53 6.82
N GLU A 52 4.31 12.83 7.77
CA GLU A 52 4.65 14.21 8.18
C GLU A 52 5.29 15.00 7.04
N LYS A 53 6.23 14.37 6.30
CA LYS A 53 6.88 15.03 5.16
C LYS A 53 5.93 15.21 3.98
N THR A 54 4.96 14.31 3.82
CA THR A 54 3.91 14.43 2.82
C THR A 54 2.96 15.56 3.21
N ASP A 55 2.50 15.59 4.46
CA ASP A 55 1.63 16.65 4.99
C ASP A 55 2.24 18.04 4.81
N ALA A 56 3.53 18.20 5.11
CA ALA A 56 4.24 19.45 4.92
C ALA A 56 4.22 19.98 3.47
N GLN A 57 4.03 19.10 2.48
CA GLN A 57 4.00 19.43 1.05
C GLN A 57 2.58 19.50 0.47
N LEU A 58 1.55 19.07 1.22
CA LEU A 58 0.17 19.13 0.77
C LEU A 58 -0.32 20.57 0.68
N LYS A 59 -1.11 20.84 -0.36
CA LYS A 59 -1.89 22.07 -0.50
C LYS A 59 -3.19 21.99 0.30
N ASP A 60 -3.78 23.12 0.62
CA ASP A 60 -5.04 23.19 1.39
C ASP A 60 -6.19 22.41 0.77
N LYS A 61 -6.22 22.29 -0.54
CA LYS A 61 -7.20 21.45 -1.24
C LYS A 61 -6.46 20.57 -2.23
N THR A 62 -6.40 19.29 -1.92
CA THR A 62 -5.71 18.28 -2.73
C THR A 62 -6.74 17.31 -3.31
N GLU A 63 -6.66 17.06 -4.62
CA GLU A 63 -7.52 16.11 -5.32
C GLU A 63 -6.98 14.68 -5.21
N PHE A 64 -7.87 13.73 -4.92
CA PHE A 64 -7.56 12.31 -4.82
C PHE A 64 -8.46 11.48 -5.73
N LYS A 65 -7.91 10.37 -6.23
CA LYS A 65 -8.63 9.32 -6.95
C LYS A 65 -8.83 8.12 -6.04
N ILE A 66 -10.08 7.66 -5.92
CA ILE A 66 -10.42 6.50 -5.09
C ILE A 66 -10.06 5.23 -5.84
N LEU A 67 -9.27 4.36 -5.18
CA LEU A 67 -8.88 3.06 -5.67
C LEU A 67 -9.81 1.95 -5.16
N SER A 68 -10.00 0.93 -5.98
CA SER A 68 -10.68 -0.31 -5.61
C SER A 68 -9.97 -1.49 -6.26
N PHE A 69 -10.30 -2.72 -5.88
CA PHE A 69 -9.75 -3.92 -6.53
C PHE A 69 -10.12 -4.05 -8.02
N ASN A 70 -11.11 -3.29 -8.49
CA ASN A 70 -11.52 -3.27 -9.89
C ASN A 70 -11.01 -2.04 -10.64
N GLY A 71 -10.06 -1.32 -10.08
CA GLY A 71 -9.52 -0.07 -10.63
C GLY A 71 -10.04 1.17 -9.91
N PHE A 72 -10.06 2.30 -10.61
CA PHE A 72 -10.57 3.55 -10.04
C PHE A 72 -12.10 3.55 -9.92
N LYS A 73 -12.62 4.06 -8.81
CA LYS A 73 -14.02 4.50 -8.74
C LYS A 73 -14.20 5.77 -9.59
N LYS A 74 -15.40 5.99 -10.11
CA LYS A 74 -15.72 7.23 -10.84
C LYS A 74 -15.69 8.43 -9.90
N GLY A 75 -15.17 9.54 -10.37
CA GLY A 75 -15.05 10.81 -9.64
C GLY A 75 -13.77 10.92 -8.83
N SER A 76 -13.60 12.10 -8.27
CA SER A 76 -12.50 12.46 -7.38
C SER A 76 -13.08 12.99 -6.07
N ILE A 77 -12.30 12.89 -4.99
CA ILE A 77 -12.59 13.54 -3.71
C ILE A 77 -11.53 14.60 -3.44
N PHE A 78 -11.89 15.61 -2.66
CA PHE A 78 -10.98 16.69 -2.31
C PHE A 78 -10.71 16.67 -0.82
N GLY A 79 -9.44 16.52 -0.45
CA GLY A 79 -8.99 16.51 0.93
C GLY A 79 -8.37 17.84 1.34
N THR A 80 -8.73 18.31 2.53
CA THR A 80 -8.17 19.47 3.20
C THR A 80 -7.50 19.02 4.48
N LYS A 81 -6.36 19.63 4.85
CA LYS A 81 -5.66 19.29 6.09
C LYS A 81 -6.58 19.52 7.28
N ASP A 82 -6.65 18.52 8.12
CA ASP A 82 -7.36 18.61 9.39
C ASP A 82 -6.40 19.09 10.48
N GLY A 83 -6.71 20.23 11.10
CA GLY A 83 -5.95 20.75 12.22
C GLY A 83 -6.19 19.99 13.52
N ASP A 84 -7.33 19.31 13.65
CA ASP A 84 -7.65 18.44 14.75
C ASP A 84 -7.27 16.99 14.41
N ARG A 85 -6.20 16.50 15.03
CA ARG A 85 -5.73 15.13 14.86
C ARG A 85 -6.54 14.11 15.67
N GLY A 86 -7.52 14.55 16.44
CA GLY A 86 -8.34 13.68 17.29
C GLY A 86 -7.50 12.87 18.28
N VAL A 87 -7.88 11.62 18.51
CA VAL A 87 -7.20 10.70 19.44
C VAL A 87 -5.84 10.24 18.88
N CYS A 88 -5.72 10.14 17.55
CA CYS A 88 -4.50 9.69 16.85
C CYS A 88 -3.61 10.89 16.49
N THR A 89 -3.13 11.60 17.50
CA THR A 89 -2.40 12.88 17.35
C THR A 89 -1.11 12.77 16.53
N GLU A 90 -0.53 11.57 16.41
CA GLU A 90 0.73 11.33 15.68
C GLU A 90 0.54 11.28 14.17
N ASN A 91 -0.67 10.99 13.69
CA ASN A 91 -0.94 10.82 12.27
C ASN A 91 -1.62 12.06 11.68
N PRO A 92 -1.06 12.65 10.61
CA PRO A 92 -1.75 13.69 9.86
C PRO A 92 -3.07 13.17 9.29
N ARG A 93 -4.11 14.00 9.38
CA ARG A 93 -5.46 13.68 8.88
C ARG A 93 -5.91 14.68 7.82
N LEU A 94 -6.83 14.23 7.00
CA LEU A 94 -7.50 15.04 5.99
C LEU A 94 -9.02 14.94 6.20
N THR A 95 -9.69 16.07 6.14
CA THR A 95 -11.14 16.12 6.01
C THR A 95 -11.51 16.12 4.53
N PHE A 96 -12.42 15.26 4.13
CA PHE A 96 -12.87 15.17 2.74
C PHE A 96 -14.22 15.85 2.55
N GLU A 97 -14.31 16.69 1.51
CA GLU A 97 -15.59 17.14 0.99
C GLU A 97 -16.21 15.96 0.23
N GLU A 98 -17.21 15.31 0.83
CA GLU A 98 -17.89 14.20 0.17
C GLU A 98 -19.00 14.67 -0.76
N PRO A 99 -19.03 14.18 -2.02
CA PRO A 99 -20.30 14.07 -2.71
C PRO A 99 -21.01 12.83 -2.14
N GLU A 100 -22.01 13.04 -1.28
CA GLU A 100 -22.98 12.04 -0.77
C GLU A 100 -22.43 10.59 -0.68
N ALA A 101 -21.38 10.37 0.09
CA ALA A 101 -20.88 9.04 0.32
C ALA A 101 -21.79 8.31 1.30
N ASN A 102 -22.22 7.13 0.89
CA ASN A 102 -23.00 6.23 1.72
C ASN A 102 -22.12 5.84 2.92
N ILE A 103 -22.43 6.32 4.12
CA ILE A 103 -21.69 6.09 5.38
C ILE A 103 -21.52 4.58 5.73
N ASN A 104 -22.11 3.68 4.95
CA ASN A 104 -21.97 2.24 5.07
C ASN A 104 -20.81 1.66 4.24
N ASP A 105 -20.16 2.44 3.38
CA ASP A 105 -18.98 1.98 2.64
C ASP A 105 -17.74 2.07 3.53
N ALA A 106 -16.88 1.04 3.45
CA ALA A 106 -15.58 1.07 4.11
C ALA A 106 -14.82 2.34 3.68
N PRO A 107 -14.03 2.98 4.58
CA PRO A 107 -13.27 4.18 4.24
C PRO A 107 -12.51 3.98 2.93
N PRO A 108 -12.56 4.93 2.00
CA PRO A 108 -11.92 4.77 0.71
C PRO A 108 -10.40 4.76 0.85
N PHE A 109 -9.72 3.87 0.12
CA PHE A 109 -8.31 4.00 -0.15
C PHE A 109 -8.14 4.92 -1.37
N ALA A 110 -7.30 5.94 -1.25
CA ALA A 110 -7.14 6.92 -2.31
C ALA A 110 -5.68 7.37 -2.47
N ILE A 111 -5.36 7.81 -3.69
CA ILE A 111 -4.05 8.34 -4.08
C ILE A 111 -4.23 9.72 -4.71
N GLY A 112 -3.26 10.60 -4.51
CA GLY A 112 -3.26 11.93 -5.12
C GLY A 112 -3.47 11.88 -6.64
N ALA A 113 -4.39 12.71 -7.15
CA ALA A 113 -4.69 12.78 -8.57
C ALA A 113 -3.51 13.30 -9.42
N ASN A 114 -2.48 13.83 -8.78
CA ASN A 114 -1.23 14.29 -9.39
C ASN A 114 -0.25 13.15 -9.74
N ALA A 115 -0.57 11.88 -9.47
CA ALA A 115 0.21 10.74 -9.95
C ALA A 115 0.32 10.77 -11.48
N LYS A 116 1.56 10.77 -12.00
CA LYS A 116 1.85 10.83 -13.44
C LYS A 116 1.90 9.45 -14.09
N TRP A 117 1.78 8.39 -13.32
CA TRP A 117 1.72 7.00 -13.76
C TRP A 117 0.30 6.46 -13.60
N ASN A 118 0.07 5.26 -14.08
CA ASN A 118 -1.17 4.52 -13.83
C ASN A 118 -1.01 3.69 -12.54
N PRO A 119 -1.66 4.06 -11.42
CA PRO A 119 -1.57 3.29 -10.19
C PRO A 119 -2.20 1.89 -10.27
N VAL A 120 -2.98 1.59 -11.31
CA VAL A 120 -3.61 0.28 -11.50
C VAL A 120 -3.25 -0.30 -12.88
N PRO A 121 -1.94 -0.57 -13.13
CA PRO A 121 -1.51 -1.14 -14.42
C PRO A 121 -1.99 -2.58 -14.60
N ARG A 122 -2.29 -3.29 -13.51
CA ARG A 122 -2.83 -4.65 -13.45
C ARG A 122 -3.99 -4.72 -12.47
N ILE A 123 -5.04 -5.45 -12.81
CA ILE A 123 -6.22 -5.61 -11.96
C ILE A 123 -6.16 -6.96 -11.26
N PRO A 124 -6.23 -7.00 -9.92
CA PRO A 124 -6.30 -8.25 -9.17
C PRO A 124 -7.50 -9.09 -9.60
N GLN A 125 -7.26 -10.34 -9.94
CA GLN A 125 -8.32 -11.29 -10.25
C GLN A 125 -8.84 -11.95 -8.99
N ALA A 126 -10.12 -11.74 -8.66
CA ALA A 126 -10.74 -12.37 -7.51
C ALA A 126 -10.84 -13.89 -7.69
N ILE A 127 -10.50 -14.62 -6.65
CA ILE A 127 -10.62 -16.07 -6.57
C ILE A 127 -11.85 -16.41 -5.71
N GLY A 128 -12.58 -17.45 -6.10
CA GLY A 128 -13.74 -17.90 -5.34
C GLY A 128 -13.39 -18.32 -3.91
N LEU A 129 -14.01 -17.72 -2.91
CA LEU A 129 -13.70 -17.93 -1.48
C LEU A 129 -14.00 -19.35 -0.98
N LYS A 130 -14.73 -20.16 -1.76
CA LYS A 130 -15.04 -21.57 -1.48
C LYS A 130 -14.24 -22.53 -2.36
N ASP A 131 -13.24 -22.04 -3.10
CA ASP A 131 -12.38 -22.90 -3.91
C ASP A 131 -11.69 -23.96 -3.05
N LYS A 132 -11.85 -25.23 -3.43
CA LYS A 132 -11.37 -26.37 -2.66
C LYS A 132 -9.84 -26.42 -2.56
N THR A 133 -9.13 -25.96 -3.59
CA THR A 133 -7.67 -25.92 -3.63
C THR A 133 -7.15 -24.95 -2.58
N TYR A 134 -7.67 -23.72 -2.57
CA TYR A 134 -7.23 -22.70 -1.61
C TYR A 134 -7.71 -22.99 -0.19
N THR A 135 -8.91 -23.55 -0.04
CA THR A 135 -9.40 -24.05 1.27
C THR A 135 -8.44 -25.11 1.86
N LYS A 136 -7.95 -26.05 1.02
CA LYS A 136 -6.96 -27.05 1.47
C LYS A 136 -5.63 -26.40 1.84
N ILE A 137 -5.11 -25.47 1.03
CA ILE A 137 -3.87 -24.74 1.30
C ILE A 137 -3.96 -24.03 2.66
N VAL A 138 -5.06 -23.32 2.92
CA VAL A 138 -5.30 -22.62 4.19
C VAL A 138 -5.39 -23.62 5.36
N ALA A 139 -6.10 -24.73 5.18
CA ALA A 139 -6.18 -25.76 6.22
C ALA A 139 -4.80 -26.33 6.58
N ASP A 140 -3.98 -26.62 5.56
CA ASP A 140 -2.63 -27.16 5.79
C ASP A 140 -1.71 -26.08 6.41
N PHE A 141 -1.83 -24.82 6.00
CA PHE A 141 -1.12 -23.69 6.60
C PHE A 141 -1.49 -23.52 8.09
N LEU A 142 -2.79 -23.50 8.44
CA LEU A 142 -3.24 -23.37 9.83
C LEU A 142 -2.75 -24.49 10.74
N LYS A 143 -2.62 -25.72 10.22
CA LYS A 143 -1.99 -26.84 10.96
C LYS A 143 -0.55 -26.52 11.35
N THR A 144 0.23 -25.86 10.46
CA THR A 144 1.61 -25.45 10.79
C THR A 144 1.66 -24.40 11.90
N LYS A 145 0.55 -23.68 12.13
CA LYS A 145 0.39 -22.70 13.22
C LYS A 145 -0.23 -23.30 14.50
N GLY A 146 -0.36 -24.62 14.57
CA GLY A 146 -0.93 -25.31 15.73
C GLY A 146 -2.46 -25.32 15.78
N ILE A 147 -3.12 -24.93 14.69
CA ILE A 147 -4.58 -24.91 14.55
C ILE A 147 -5.02 -26.02 13.60
N ALA A 148 -5.29 -27.21 14.15
CA ALA A 148 -5.65 -28.37 13.35
C ALA A 148 -7.17 -28.55 13.18
N LYS A 149 -7.98 -28.06 14.11
CA LYS A 149 -9.44 -28.25 14.13
C LYS A 149 -10.15 -26.92 14.28
N THR A 150 -10.46 -26.30 13.14
CA THR A 150 -11.20 -25.03 13.08
C THR A 150 -12.02 -24.95 11.81
N LYS A 151 -12.98 -24.03 11.75
CA LYS A 151 -13.69 -23.72 10.52
C LYS A 151 -12.76 -22.88 9.62
N ILE A 152 -12.54 -23.34 8.40
CA ILE A 152 -11.78 -22.56 7.41
C ILE A 152 -12.70 -21.48 6.83
N LYS A 153 -12.27 -20.22 6.96
CA LYS A 153 -12.98 -19.06 6.41
C LYS A 153 -11.98 -18.17 5.69
N ILE A 154 -11.98 -18.24 4.38
CA ILE A 154 -11.27 -17.28 3.50
C ILE A 154 -12.17 -16.05 3.35
N THR A 155 -11.62 -14.87 3.51
CA THR A 155 -12.34 -13.59 3.42
C THR A 155 -12.00 -12.80 2.19
N GLN A 156 -10.77 -12.91 1.69
CA GLN A 156 -10.34 -12.36 0.41
C GLN A 156 -9.36 -13.32 -0.24
N ALA A 157 -9.37 -13.42 -1.57
CA ALA A 157 -8.37 -14.15 -2.32
C ALA A 157 -8.20 -13.51 -3.70
N PHE A 158 -6.97 -13.20 -4.06
CA PHE A 158 -6.62 -12.52 -5.29
C PHE A 158 -5.44 -13.20 -5.99
N ARG A 159 -5.47 -13.19 -7.32
CA ARG A 159 -4.37 -13.55 -8.19
C ARG A 159 -3.87 -12.29 -8.89
N ILE A 160 -2.57 -12.04 -8.87
CA ILE A 160 -1.97 -10.89 -9.50
C ILE A 160 -0.45 -11.05 -9.63
N ASP A 161 0.12 -10.54 -10.71
CA ASP A 161 1.57 -10.36 -10.86
C ASP A 161 2.00 -9.08 -10.13
N LEU A 162 2.55 -9.25 -8.91
CA LEU A 162 2.99 -8.15 -8.06
C LEU A 162 4.30 -7.52 -8.54
N GLU A 163 5.24 -8.34 -9.01
CA GLU A 163 6.61 -7.92 -9.33
C GLU A 163 6.79 -7.55 -10.81
N ASN A 164 5.74 -7.65 -11.64
CA ASN A 164 5.77 -7.42 -13.08
C ASN A 164 6.78 -8.34 -13.80
N ASP A 165 6.88 -9.59 -13.34
CA ASP A 165 7.79 -10.61 -13.88
C ASP A 165 7.08 -11.67 -14.74
N GLY A 166 5.78 -11.49 -14.98
CA GLY A 166 4.93 -12.38 -15.76
C GLY A 166 4.46 -13.61 -14.97
N LYS A 167 4.64 -13.65 -13.66
CA LYS A 167 4.17 -14.73 -12.78
C LYS A 167 3.22 -14.18 -11.73
N ASP A 168 2.05 -14.81 -11.65
CA ASP A 168 1.06 -14.43 -10.66
C ASP A 168 1.44 -14.95 -9.27
N GLU A 169 1.32 -14.08 -8.28
CA GLU A 169 1.18 -14.43 -6.87
C GLU A 169 -0.30 -14.63 -6.52
N ILE A 170 -0.53 -15.35 -5.42
CA ILE A 170 -1.85 -15.50 -4.81
C ILE A 170 -1.79 -14.92 -3.40
N ILE A 171 -2.69 -13.97 -3.12
CA ILE A 171 -2.83 -13.40 -1.78
C ILE A 171 -4.14 -13.90 -1.19
N ILE A 172 -4.10 -14.45 0.02
CA ILE A 172 -5.27 -15.01 0.69
C ILE A 172 -5.37 -14.39 2.08
N THR A 173 -6.52 -13.85 2.42
CA THR A 173 -6.84 -13.49 3.79
C THR A 173 -7.87 -14.45 4.35
N GLY A 174 -7.79 -14.68 5.64
CA GLY A 174 -8.79 -15.48 6.33
C GLY A 174 -8.91 -15.05 7.79
N ASN A 175 -10.14 -15.00 8.27
CA ASN A 175 -10.38 -14.82 9.69
C ASN A 175 -11.56 -15.65 10.18
N TYR A 176 -11.42 -16.17 11.37
CA TYR A 176 -12.49 -16.87 12.06
C TYR A 176 -12.34 -16.71 13.57
N TYR A 177 -13.31 -16.05 14.16
CA TYR A 177 -13.48 -15.89 15.59
C TYR A 177 -14.81 -16.51 15.98
N LYS A 178 -14.80 -17.52 16.87
CA LYS A 178 -15.99 -18.30 17.25
C LYS A 178 -17.08 -17.45 17.85
N LYS A 179 -16.73 -16.40 18.58
CA LYS A 179 -17.65 -15.47 19.23
C LYS A 179 -17.66 -14.07 18.60
N GLY A 180 -17.35 -13.98 17.32
CA GLY A 180 -17.46 -12.70 16.57
C GLY A 180 -16.30 -11.73 16.74
N GLY A 181 -15.18 -12.11 17.41
CA GLY A 181 -13.99 -11.26 17.53
C GLY A 181 -14.06 -10.21 18.62
N GLY A 182 -14.85 -10.43 19.67
CA GLY A 182 -14.83 -9.61 20.90
C GLY A 182 -13.59 -9.87 21.75
N GLU A 183 -13.57 -9.35 22.98
CA GLU A 183 -12.44 -9.45 23.92
C GLU A 183 -12.00 -10.91 24.24
N THR A 184 -12.87 -11.89 24.04
CA THR A 184 -12.61 -13.30 24.37
C THR A 184 -12.18 -14.10 23.15
N GLN A 185 -10.94 -14.60 23.14
CA GLN A 185 -10.42 -15.50 22.13
C GLN A 185 -10.67 -16.97 22.52
N ASN A 186 -10.78 -17.83 21.51
CA ASN A 186 -10.95 -19.26 21.70
C ASN A 186 -9.87 -20.01 20.95
N ALA A 187 -9.49 -21.19 21.45
CA ALA A 187 -8.58 -22.05 20.72
C ALA A 187 -9.16 -22.40 19.33
N GLY A 188 -8.38 -22.12 18.30
CA GLY A 188 -8.75 -22.25 16.91
C GLY A 188 -9.27 -20.98 16.26
N ASP A 189 -9.33 -19.85 16.97
CA ASP A 189 -9.53 -18.53 16.39
C ASP A 189 -8.27 -18.08 15.66
N TYR A 190 -8.43 -17.33 14.58
CA TYR A 190 -7.31 -16.82 13.78
C TYR A 190 -7.72 -15.64 12.89
N SER A 191 -6.73 -14.87 12.53
CA SER A 191 -6.75 -13.92 11.41
C SER A 191 -5.39 -13.92 10.73
N PHE A 192 -5.31 -13.86 9.39
CA PHE A 192 -4.03 -13.87 8.68
C PHE A 192 -4.13 -13.28 7.27
N ILE A 193 -2.96 -12.89 6.75
CA ILE A 193 -2.69 -12.60 5.34
C ILE A 193 -1.54 -13.50 4.89
N LEU A 194 -1.79 -14.31 3.86
CA LEU A 194 -0.86 -15.29 3.31
C LEU A 194 -0.55 -14.95 1.85
N LEU A 195 0.72 -14.79 1.53
CA LEU A 195 1.22 -14.70 0.16
C LEU A 195 1.68 -16.08 -0.29
N ARG A 196 1.18 -16.53 -1.43
CA ARG A 196 1.63 -17.75 -2.09
C ARG A 196 2.28 -17.40 -3.42
N ARG A 197 3.52 -17.79 -3.60
CA ARG A 197 4.34 -17.51 -4.77
C ARG A 197 5.07 -18.73 -5.27
N THR A 198 5.57 -18.70 -6.49
CA THR A 198 6.38 -19.79 -7.06
C THR A 198 7.86 -19.41 -7.01
N VAL A 199 8.66 -20.20 -6.31
CA VAL A 199 10.11 -20.02 -6.20
C VAL A 199 10.81 -21.25 -6.77
N LYS A 200 11.63 -21.07 -7.80
CA LYS A 200 12.32 -22.19 -8.48
C LYS A 200 11.38 -23.32 -8.87
N GLY A 201 10.20 -22.97 -9.42
CA GLY A 201 9.16 -23.93 -9.83
C GLY A 201 8.35 -24.59 -8.69
N LYS A 202 8.60 -24.23 -7.43
CA LYS A 202 7.89 -24.79 -6.27
C LYS A 202 7.04 -23.72 -5.59
N PRO A 203 5.77 -24.02 -5.23
CA PRO A 203 4.94 -23.08 -4.50
C PRO A 203 5.44 -22.94 -3.05
N GLN A 204 5.52 -21.68 -2.59
CA GLN A 204 5.85 -21.32 -1.22
C GLN A 204 4.76 -20.44 -0.63
N ASN A 205 4.48 -20.63 0.65
CA ASN A 205 3.58 -19.79 1.42
C ASN A 205 4.42 -18.90 2.36
N VAL A 206 4.20 -17.58 2.28
CA VAL A 206 4.83 -16.58 3.14
C VAL A 206 3.73 -15.93 3.97
N LEU A 207 3.82 -16.04 5.30
CA LEU A 207 2.93 -15.28 6.19
C LEU A 207 3.35 -13.81 6.12
N ILE A 208 2.39 -12.94 5.78
CA ILE A 208 2.56 -11.49 5.84
C ILE A 208 2.23 -11.01 7.25
N GLU A 209 0.99 -11.24 7.70
CA GLU A 209 0.49 -10.89 9.03
C GLU A 209 -0.38 -12.03 9.55
N GLY A 210 -0.48 -12.18 10.88
CA GLY A 210 -1.45 -13.13 11.41
C GLY A 210 -1.35 -13.47 12.88
N ASP A 211 -2.53 -13.62 13.46
CA ASP A 211 -2.82 -14.04 14.82
C ASP A 211 -3.38 -15.45 14.85
N PHE A 212 -2.86 -16.30 15.72
CA PHE A 212 -3.22 -17.72 15.82
C PHE A 212 -3.43 -18.10 17.28
N PHE A 213 -4.69 -18.23 17.70
CA PHE A 213 -5.05 -18.53 19.08
C PHE A 213 -5.05 -20.04 19.34
N THR A 214 -3.92 -20.55 19.77
CA THR A 214 -3.77 -21.96 20.15
C THR A 214 -4.17 -22.19 21.62
N ALA A 215 -4.54 -23.42 21.97
CA ALA A 215 -4.80 -23.77 23.37
C ALA A 215 -3.59 -23.55 24.29
N LYS A 216 -2.36 -23.64 23.74
CA LYS A 216 -1.12 -23.34 24.51
C LYS A 216 -1.01 -21.86 24.81
N LEU A 217 -1.22 -20.98 23.81
CA LEU A 217 -1.18 -19.53 23.96
C LEU A 217 -2.20 -19.05 24.99
N LEU A 218 -3.45 -19.51 24.89
CA LEU A 218 -4.51 -19.10 25.79
C LEU A 218 -4.29 -19.54 27.25
N ARG A 219 -3.48 -20.58 27.48
CA ARG A 219 -3.11 -20.99 28.84
C ARG A 219 -1.98 -20.16 29.44
N SER A 220 -1.26 -19.34 28.68
CA SER A 220 -0.22 -18.45 29.22
C SER A 220 -0.79 -17.36 30.12
N GLY A 221 -2.06 -17.03 30.00
CA GLY A 221 -2.72 -15.95 30.71
C GLY A 221 -2.37 -14.55 30.17
N GLU A 222 -1.57 -14.47 29.12
CA GLU A 222 -1.29 -13.22 28.43
C GLU A 222 -2.51 -12.79 27.61
N PHE A 223 -2.80 -11.49 27.65
CA PHE A 223 -3.86 -10.91 26.85
C PHE A 223 -3.32 -10.61 25.45
N PHE A 224 -3.92 -11.22 24.45
CA PHE A 224 -3.65 -10.91 23.04
C PHE A 224 -4.97 -10.46 22.41
N PRO A 225 -5.12 -9.15 22.13
CA PRO A 225 -6.34 -8.68 21.46
C PRO A 225 -6.47 -9.31 20.06
N PRO A 226 -7.68 -9.65 19.62
CA PRO A 226 -7.87 -10.16 18.27
C PRO A 226 -7.70 -9.03 17.26
N ASN A 227 -6.90 -9.25 16.22
CA ASN A 227 -6.80 -8.35 15.09
C ASN A 227 -7.51 -8.96 13.85
N ILE A 228 -8.13 -8.10 13.06
CA ILE A 228 -8.68 -8.47 11.77
C ILE A 228 -7.79 -7.88 10.68
N HIS A 229 -7.02 -8.74 10.05
CA HIS A 229 -6.13 -8.37 8.95
C HIS A 229 -6.89 -8.36 7.62
N LYS A 230 -6.83 -7.26 6.87
CA LYS A 230 -7.47 -7.09 5.57
C LYS A 230 -6.51 -6.52 4.54
N ILE A 231 -6.72 -6.87 3.27
CA ILE A 231 -6.16 -6.13 2.15
C ILE A 231 -7.17 -5.06 1.74
N THR A 232 -6.72 -3.82 1.60
CA THR A 232 -7.57 -2.69 1.23
C THR A 232 -7.33 -2.21 -0.19
N ALA A 233 -6.11 -2.37 -0.68
CA ALA A 233 -5.76 -2.10 -2.08
C ALA A 233 -4.55 -2.94 -2.53
N ILE A 234 -4.43 -3.10 -3.84
CA ILE A 234 -3.24 -3.60 -4.53
C ILE A 234 -3.02 -2.67 -5.71
N ALA A 235 -1.94 -1.89 -5.71
CA ALA A 235 -1.72 -0.83 -6.68
C ALA A 235 -0.23 -0.46 -6.77
N ASP A 236 0.20 0.09 -7.90
CA ASP A 236 1.51 0.73 -8.07
C ASP A 236 1.44 2.13 -7.45
N LEU A 237 1.90 2.27 -6.22
CA LEU A 237 1.75 3.48 -5.43
C LEU A 237 2.93 4.44 -5.54
N ASN A 238 4.08 3.97 -6.02
CA ASN A 238 5.30 4.77 -6.16
C ASN A 238 5.73 5.01 -7.60
N GLY A 239 5.08 4.36 -8.59
CA GLY A 239 5.35 4.53 -10.01
C GLY A 239 6.53 3.70 -10.52
N ASP A 240 6.92 2.62 -9.84
CA ASP A 240 8.02 1.75 -10.26
C ASP A 240 7.56 0.58 -11.15
N GLY A 241 6.25 0.48 -11.41
CA GLY A 241 5.62 -0.55 -12.22
C GLY A 241 5.35 -1.86 -11.49
N LYS A 242 5.67 -1.98 -10.21
CA LYS A 242 5.26 -3.09 -9.35
C LYS A 242 3.98 -2.74 -8.59
N MET A 243 3.40 -3.72 -7.95
CA MET A 243 2.16 -3.53 -7.20
C MET A 243 2.45 -3.68 -5.71
N GLU A 244 2.16 -2.63 -4.94
CA GLU A 244 2.18 -2.69 -3.49
C GLU A 244 0.89 -3.31 -2.95
N ILE A 245 1.01 -3.92 -1.77
CA ILE A 245 -0.12 -4.45 -1.00
C ILE A 245 -0.39 -3.49 0.14
N VAL A 246 -1.61 -2.98 0.22
CA VAL A 246 -2.04 -2.14 1.34
C VAL A 246 -2.87 -2.96 2.31
N LEU A 247 -2.43 -2.99 3.54
CA LEU A 247 -3.07 -3.67 4.64
C LEU A 247 -3.82 -2.68 5.53
N ALA A 248 -4.89 -3.16 6.13
CA ALA A 248 -5.52 -2.52 7.28
C ALA A 248 -5.73 -3.58 8.37
N ASP A 249 -5.25 -3.28 9.55
CA ASP A 249 -5.39 -4.11 10.73
C ASP A 249 -6.31 -3.42 11.71
N PHE A 250 -7.32 -4.15 12.18
CA PHE A 250 -8.29 -3.66 13.14
C PHE A 250 -8.25 -4.53 14.39
N GLY A 251 -7.70 -3.97 15.45
CA GLY A 251 -7.61 -4.60 16.76
C GLY A 251 -8.61 -4.01 17.77
N TYR A 252 -8.45 -4.40 19.03
CA TYR A 252 -9.13 -3.78 20.14
C TYR A 252 -8.45 -2.45 20.47
N GLU A 253 -9.20 -1.34 20.36
CA GLU A 253 -8.69 0.02 20.60
C GLU A 253 -7.46 0.44 19.74
N ALA A 254 -7.21 -0.28 18.64
CA ALA A 254 -6.10 0.03 17.75
C ALA A 254 -6.44 -0.29 16.29
N HIS A 255 -5.87 0.48 15.38
CA HIS A 255 -5.85 0.15 13.96
C HIS A 255 -4.53 0.60 13.34
N SER A 256 -4.13 -0.09 12.29
CA SER A 256 -2.97 0.31 11.50
C SER A 256 -3.22 0.16 10.00
N TYR A 257 -2.49 0.96 9.23
CA TYR A 257 -2.46 0.90 7.77
C TYR A 257 -1.01 0.76 7.33
N THR A 258 -0.72 -0.32 6.63
CA THR A 258 0.65 -0.66 6.21
C THR A 258 0.72 -0.80 4.71
N ILE A 259 1.74 -0.20 4.09
CA ILE A 259 2.07 -0.42 2.68
C ILE A 259 3.28 -1.34 2.60
N LEU A 260 3.13 -2.44 1.85
CA LEU A 260 4.17 -3.42 1.61
C LEU A 260 4.60 -3.39 0.15
N GLU A 261 5.89 -3.27 -0.07
CA GLU A 261 6.56 -3.42 -1.36
C GLU A 261 7.20 -4.81 -1.47
N MET A 262 7.20 -5.40 -2.66
CA MET A 262 7.90 -6.66 -2.91
C MET A 262 9.38 -6.41 -3.19
N LYS A 263 10.27 -6.84 -2.27
CA LYS A 263 11.74 -6.78 -2.42
C LYS A 263 12.35 -8.17 -2.41
N ASN A 264 12.99 -8.55 -3.52
CA ASN A 264 13.58 -9.89 -3.67
C ASN A 264 12.58 -11.01 -3.34
N GLY A 265 11.32 -10.81 -3.77
CA GLY A 265 10.23 -11.73 -3.56
C GLY A 265 9.74 -11.86 -2.11
N LYS A 266 10.01 -10.89 -1.27
CA LYS A 266 9.48 -10.81 0.09
C LYS A 266 8.74 -9.49 0.27
N PRO A 267 7.59 -9.51 0.97
CA PRO A 267 6.93 -8.27 1.35
C PRO A 267 7.78 -7.53 2.40
N VAL A 268 8.00 -6.24 2.18
CA VAL A 268 8.76 -5.36 3.07
C VAL A 268 7.93 -4.12 3.35
N LYS A 269 7.74 -3.78 4.62
CA LYS A 269 7.04 -2.58 5.05
C LYS A 269 7.81 -1.33 4.62
N VAL A 270 7.13 -0.41 3.95
CA VAL A 270 7.69 0.85 3.43
C VAL A 270 7.02 2.08 4.02
N LEU A 271 5.73 2.01 4.32
CA LEU A 271 5.00 3.04 5.06
C LEU A 271 4.06 2.37 6.06
N GLU A 272 3.82 3.04 7.15
CA GLU A 272 2.87 2.64 8.19
C GLU A 272 2.28 3.87 8.87
N SER A 273 1.01 3.75 9.21
CA SER A 273 0.30 4.67 10.10
C SER A 273 -0.44 3.82 11.12
N GLU A 274 -0.18 4.05 12.39
CA GLU A 274 -0.76 3.30 13.51
C GLU A 274 -1.47 4.26 14.46
N CYS A 275 -2.60 3.83 14.99
CA CYS A 275 -3.34 4.53 16.01
C CYS A 275 -3.77 3.54 17.10
N SER A 276 -3.45 3.83 18.34
CA SER A 276 -3.95 3.13 19.53
C SER A 276 -4.54 4.15 20.50
N VAL A 277 -5.63 3.77 21.18
CA VAL A 277 -6.35 4.61 22.15
C VAL A 277 -6.07 4.14 23.56
#